data_c443d7fdefbb63cb6d43945ce73666dd
#
_entry.id   c443d7fdefbb63cb6d43945ce73666dd
#
_cell.length_a   1.000
_cell.length_b   1.000
_cell.length_c   1.000
_cell.angle_alpha   90.00
_cell.angle_beta   90.00
_cell.angle_gamma   90.00
#
_symmetry.space_group_name_H-M   'P 1'
#
loop_
_entity.id
_entity.type
_entity.pdbx_description
1 polymer ?
#
loop_
_entity_poly.entity_id
_entity_poly.type
_entity_poly.pdbx_seq_one_letter_code
_entity_poly.pdbx_strand_id
1 'polypeptide(L)'
;HMLRNAIDHGMEGPYERIDAGKPALGTIRMEARHRAGMLSIEISDDGRGVDLEKIRQSVIERKMASPAMAAALSPGELLEFLFLPAFSLKATANQLSGRGVGLDIVHETIRQQNGTVRLESEPGRGFRALITLPLTQSIVRALVVDVQGEAYAIPIVKVESVVRVPQAAIHTLENKQFFELKGEHLGLVSAAQVLELGEANTGATDLPVVV
;
A
#
# COMPACT_ATOMS: atom_id res chain seq x y z
N HIS A 1 -14.47 3.00 -2.58
CA HIS A 1 -14.45 3.76 -1.33
C HIS A 1 -14.49 5.27 -1.56
N MET A 2 -13.63 5.82 -2.39
CA MET A 2 -13.59 7.26 -2.68
C MET A 2 -14.91 7.78 -3.25
N LEU A 3 -15.51 7.08 -4.22
CA LEU A 3 -16.82 7.45 -4.75
C LEU A 3 -17.92 7.43 -3.68
N ARG A 4 -17.90 6.42 -2.80
CA ARG A 4 -18.83 6.36 -1.67
C ARG A 4 -18.62 7.53 -0.71
N ASN A 5 -17.36 7.85 -0.38
CA ASN A 5 -17.06 9.00 0.47
C ASN A 5 -17.54 10.31 -0.14
N ALA A 6 -17.39 10.49 -1.46
CA ALA A 6 -17.93 11.67 -2.14
C ALA A 6 -19.45 11.76 -1.99
N ILE A 7 -20.18 10.65 -2.16
CA ILE A 7 -21.65 10.62 -2.03
C ILE A 7 -22.09 10.82 -0.57
N ASP A 8 -21.52 10.02 0.35
CA ASP A 8 -22.04 9.94 1.73
C ASP A 8 -21.59 11.12 2.59
N HIS A 9 -20.49 11.80 2.21
CA HIS A 9 -19.81 12.81 3.05
C HIS A 9 -19.49 14.10 2.31
N GLY A 10 -19.20 14.00 1.01
CA GLY A 10 -18.83 15.16 0.18
C GLY A 10 -20.04 15.97 -0.27
N MET A 11 -21.06 15.28 -0.80
CA MET A 11 -22.20 15.96 -1.41
C MET A 11 -23.15 16.57 -0.39
N GLU A 12 -23.57 17.80 -0.64
CA GLU A 12 -24.68 18.45 0.03
C GLU A 12 -26.01 18.05 -0.62
N GLY A 13 -27.10 18.18 0.15
CA GLY A 13 -28.46 18.05 -0.37
C GLY A 13 -28.79 19.15 -1.41
N PRO A 14 -29.76 18.92 -2.32
CA PRO A 14 -30.07 19.87 -3.40
C PRO A 14 -30.39 21.29 -2.89
N TYR A 15 -31.08 21.42 -1.79
CA TYR A 15 -31.44 22.73 -1.20
C TYR A 15 -30.21 23.42 -0.60
N GLU A 16 -29.35 22.67 0.14
CA GLU A 16 -28.11 23.21 0.69
C GLU A 16 -27.16 23.70 -0.43
N ARG A 17 -27.14 23.01 -1.57
CA ARG A 17 -26.34 23.40 -2.73
C ARG A 17 -26.83 24.73 -3.33
N ILE A 18 -28.15 24.85 -3.53
CA ILE A 18 -28.74 26.06 -4.06
C ILE A 18 -28.46 27.24 -3.13
N ASP A 19 -28.63 27.07 -1.81
CA ASP A 19 -28.34 28.09 -0.80
C ASP A 19 -26.85 28.51 -0.81
N ALA A 20 -25.97 27.59 -1.13
CA ALA A 20 -24.53 27.84 -1.31
C ALA A 20 -24.16 28.39 -2.71
N GLY A 21 -25.15 28.68 -3.56
CA GLY A 21 -24.95 29.21 -4.92
C GLY A 21 -24.42 28.15 -5.93
N LYS A 22 -24.59 26.86 -5.63
CA LYS A 22 -24.20 25.74 -6.48
C LYS A 22 -25.39 25.17 -7.28
N PRO A 23 -25.19 24.49 -8.40
CA PRO A 23 -26.23 23.72 -9.06
C PRO A 23 -26.86 22.69 -8.11
N ALA A 24 -28.16 22.48 -8.18
CA ALA A 24 -28.87 21.50 -7.34
C ALA A 24 -28.31 20.07 -7.51
N LEU A 25 -27.85 19.74 -8.72
CA LEU A 25 -27.21 18.47 -9.03
C LEU A 25 -25.71 18.56 -8.75
N GLY A 26 -25.22 17.69 -7.87
CA GLY A 26 -23.79 17.55 -7.60
C GLY A 26 -23.08 16.69 -8.66
N THR A 27 -21.81 16.92 -8.84
CA THR A 27 -20.98 16.24 -9.85
C THR A 27 -19.85 15.49 -9.18
N ILE A 28 -19.70 14.21 -9.52
CA ILE A 28 -18.51 13.43 -9.22
C ILE A 28 -17.84 13.09 -10.56
N ARG A 29 -16.57 13.40 -10.66
CA ARG A 29 -15.77 13.18 -11.85
C ARG A 29 -14.68 12.15 -11.57
N MET A 30 -14.52 11.19 -12.48
CA MET A 30 -13.40 10.25 -12.46
C MET A 30 -12.71 10.27 -13.81
N GLU A 31 -11.42 10.55 -13.79
CA GLU A 31 -10.57 10.54 -14.98
C GLU A 31 -9.41 9.59 -14.79
N ALA A 32 -9.04 8.88 -15.85
CA ALA A 32 -7.83 8.06 -15.88
C ALA A 32 -6.99 8.46 -17.09
N ARG A 33 -5.71 8.68 -16.86
CA ARG A 33 -4.75 9.09 -17.90
C ARG A 33 -3.48 8.25 -17.80
N HIS A 34 -3.00 7.79 -18.92
CA HIS A 34 -1.70 7.15 -19.02
C HIS A 34 -0.66 8.16 -19.51
N ARG A 35 0.44 8.31 -18.75
CA ARG A 35 1.57 9.16 -19.14
C ARG A 35 2.87 8.61 -18.60
N ALA A 36 3.86 8.46 -19.48
CA ALA A 36 5.23 8.08 -19.14
C ALA A 36 5.34 6.82 -18.24
N GLY A 37 4.58 5.76 -18.55
CA GLY A 37 4.60 4.52 -17.79
C GLY A 37 3.84 4.57 -16.46
N MET A 38 3.15 5.68 -16.17
CA MET A 38 2.32 5.87 -14.98
C MET A 38 0.85 5.97 -15.36
N LEU A 39 -0.01 5.34 -14.59
CA LEU A 39 -1.46 5.53 -14.60
C LEU A 39 -1.81 6.57 -13.56
N SER A 40 -2.36 7.69 -13.98
CA SER A 40 -2.91 8.73 -13.11
C SER A 40 -4.43 8.61 -13.10
N ILE A 41 -5.02 8.42 -11.92
CA ILE A 41 -6.47 8.38 -11.71
C ILE A 41 -6.82 9.57 -10.82
N GLU A 42 -7.69 10.44 -11.33
CA GLU A 42 -8.25 11.55 -10.58
C GLU A 42 -9.71 11.27 -10.26
N ILE A 43 -10.07 11.41 -8.99
CA ILE A 43 -11.45 11.35 -8.50
C ILE A 43 -11.73 12.66 -7.80
N SER A 44 -12.72 13.41 -8.27
CA SER A 44 -13.08 14.70 -7.71
C SER A 44 -14.59 14.87 -7.57
N ASP A 45 -14.99 15.67 -6.62
CA ASP A 45 -16.38 16.10 -6.42
C ASP A 45 -16.45 17.62 -6.25
N ASP A 46 -17.63 18.20 -6.48
CA ASP A 46 -17.96 19.59 -6.28
C ASP A 46 -18.76 19.83 -4.98
N GLY A 47 -18.59 18.92 -4.01
CA GLY A 47 -19.27 18.93 -2.74
C GLY A 47 -18.76 20.01 -1.76
N ARG A 48 -19.03 19.79 -0.47
CA ARG A 48 -18.66 20.73 0.60
C ARG A 48 -17.17 20.78 0.89
N GLY A 49 -16.40 19.81 0.37
CA GLY A 49 -15.00 19.62 0.73
C GLY A 49 -14.80 19.12 2.16
N VAL A 50 -13.57 19.19 2.63
CA VAL A 50 -13.18 18.75 3.98
C VAL A 50 -12.95 19.96 4.86
N ASP A 51 -13.52 19.94 6.06
CA ASP A 51 -13.31 20.95 7.08
C ASP A 51 -11.93 20.75 7.74
N LEU A 52 -10.96 21.53 7.29
CA LEU A 52 -9.58 21.45 7.76
C LEU A 52 -9.43 21.81 9.24
N GLU A 53 -10.30 22.70 9.76
CA GLU A 53 -10.27 23.07 11.18
C GLU A 53 -10.74 21.91 12.07
N LYS A 54 -11.70 21.11 11.61
CA LYS A 54 -12.08 19.87 12.32
C LYS A 54 -10.95 18.83 12.32
N ILE A 55 -10.19 18.72 11.23
CA ILE A 55 -9.00 17.87 11.22
C ILE A 55 -8.00 18.39 12.25
N ARG A 56 -7.68 19.68 12.22
CA ARG A 56 -6.74 20.34 13.14
C ARG A 56 -7.12 20.09 14.60
N GLN A 57 -8.37 20.31 14.96
CA GLN A 57 -8.89 20.05 16.29
C GLN A 57 -8.75 18.57 16.68
N SER A 58 -9.14 17.65 15.81
CA SER A 58 -9.00 16.21 16.05
C SER A 58 -7.55 15.77 16.25
N VAL A 59 -6.61 16.37 15.53
CA VAL A 59 -5.17 16.10 15.68
C VAL A 59 -4.67 16.54 17.07
N ILE A 60 -5.13 17.70 17.56
CA ILE A 60 -4.80 18.22 18.90
C ILE A 60 -5.44 17.35 20.00
N GLU A 61 -6.75 17.08 19.89
CA GLU A 61 -7.51 16.28 20.87
C GLU A 61 -6.94 14.87 21.02
N ARG A 62 -6.52 14.26 19.93
CA ARG A 62 -5.88 12.93 19.89
C ARG A 62 -4.39 12.98 20.27
N LYS A 63 -3.86 14.15 20.63
CA LYS A 63 -2.45 14.37 21.02
C LYS A 63 -1.44 13.95 19.95
N MET A 64 -1.81 14.03 18.69
CA MET A 64 -0.95 13.70 17.55
C MET A 64 0.04 14.84 17.22
N ALA A 65 -0.35 16.08 17.52
CA ALA A 65 0.51 17.26 17.45
C ALA A 65 0.15 18.25 18.57
N SER A 66 1.12 19.07 18.96
CA SER A 66 0.85 20.21 19.86
C SER A 66 0.00 21.27 19.14
N PRO A 67 -0.73 22.14 19.88
CA PRO A 67 -1.49 23.21 19.26
C PRO A 67 -0.64 24.10 18.36
N ALA A 68 0.59 24.41 18.74
CA ALA A 68 1.50 25.22 17.95
C ALA A 68 1.93 24.53 16.65
N MET A 69 2.24 23.22 16.72
CA MET A 69 2.54 22.42 15.52
C MET A 69 1.34 22.29 14.62
N ALA A 70 0.15 21.99 15.18
CA ALA A 70 -1.07 21.85 14.41
C ALA A 70 -1.47 23.15 13.70
N ALA A 71 -1.20 24.31 14.29
CA ALA A 71 -1.43 25.61 13.67
C ALA A 71 -0.51 25.90 12.48
N ALA A 72 0.71 25.32 12.48
CA ALA A 72 1.69 25.49 11.42
C ALA A 72 1.50 24.53 10.23
N LEU A 73 0.65 23.50 10.38
CA LEU A 73 0.39 22.52 9.30
C LEU A 73 -0.33 23.17 8.11
N SER A 74 0.19 22.90 6.93
CA SER A 74 -0.46 23.27 5.67
C SER A 74 -1.74 22.46 5.43
N PRO A 75 -2.64 22.92 4.53
CA PRO A 75 -3.83 22.15 4.14
C PRO A 75 -3.54 20.73 3.68
N GLY A 76 -2.46 20.53 2.89
CA GLY A 76 -2.05 19.22 2.40
C GLY A 76 -1.61 18.30 3.54
N GLU A 77 -0.79 18.79 4.46
CA GLU A 77 -0.34 18.03 5.64
C GLU A 77 -1.50 17.65 6.55
N LEU A 78 -2.49 18.52 6.73
CA LEU A 78 -3.70 18.18 7.46
C LEU A 78 -4.50 17.07 6.80
N LEU A 79 -4.62 17.08 5.48
CA LEU A 79 -5.33 16.03 4.74
C LEU A 79 -4.62 14.66 4.83
N GLU A 80 -3.30 14.62 5.03
CA GLU A 80 -2.58 13.36 5.21
C GLU A 80 -3.00 12.59 6.47
N PHE A 81 -3.49 13.28 7.51
CA PHE A 81 -4.03 12.61 8.68
C PHE A 81 -5.23 11.71 8.36
N LEU A 82 -5.96 11.97 7.29
CA LEU A 82 -7.08 11.13 6.84
C LEU A 82 -6.65 9.72 6.41
N PHE A 83 -5.36 9.52 6.14
CA PHE A 83 -4.78 8.21 5.83
C PHE A 83 -4.38 7.40 7.06
N LEU A 84 -4.44 7.99 8.25
CA LEU A 84 -4.08 7.27 9.45
C LEU A 84 -5.17 6.30 9.87
N PRO A 85 -4.81 5.10 10.34
CA PRO A 85 -5.78 4.12 10.82
C PRO A 85 -6.69 4.71 11.90
N ALA A 86 -7.98 4.46 11.79
CA ALA A 86 -9.01 4.96 12.71
C ALA A 86 -9.12 6.50 12.82
N PHE A 87 -8.50 7.26 11.93
CA PHE A 87 -8.70 8.69 11.85
C PHE A 87 -9.96 8.99 11.04
N SER A 88 -11.10 9.12 11.72
CA SER A 88 -12.38 9.54 11.14
C SER A 88 -12.86 10.80 11.84
N LEU A 89 -13.41 11.74 11.07
CA LEU A 89 -14.02 12.96 11.58
C LEU A 89 -15.41 12.72 12.19
N LYS A 90 -15.97 11.52 12.05
CA LYS A 90 -17.24 11.14 12.69
C LYS A 90 -17.00 10.62 14.11
N ALA A 91 -17.67 11.23 15.08
CA ALA A 91 -17.65 10.81 16.48
C ALA A 91 -18.35 9.45 16.73
N THR A 92 -19.15 8.97 15.77
CA THR A 92 -19.86 7.70 15.84
C THR A 92 -19.42 6.82 14.67
N ALA A 93 -18.46 5.92 14.91
CA ALA A 93 -18.30 4.76 14.08
C ALA A 93 -19.59 3.92 14.23
N ASN A 94 -20.53 4.07 13.31
CA ASN A 94 -21.66 3.15 13.23
C ASN A 94 -21.10 1.76 13.04
N GLN A 95 -21.26 0.88 14.05
CA GLN A 95 -20.87 -0.53 14.09
C GLN A 95 -21.47 -1.37 12.95
N LEU A 96 -22.31 -0.80 12.09
CA LEU A 96 -22.93 -1.43 10.92
C LEU A 96 -22.01 -1.53 9.70
N SER A 97 -20.90 -0.79 9.65
CA SER A 97 -19.81 -0.97 8.67
C SER A 97 -18.68 -1.75 9.33
N GLY A 98 -18.90 -2.96 9.73
CA GLY A 98 -18.07 -3.83 10.58
C GLY A 98 -16.62 -4.10 10.11
N ARG A 99 -16.09 -3.26 9.25
CA ARG A 99 -14.67 -3.13 8.89
C ARG A 99 -14.45 -1.66 8.64
N GLY A 100 -13.80 -0.94 9.55
CA GLY A 100 -13.45 0.49 9.43
C GLY A 100 -12.70 0.77 8.12
N VAL A 101 -13.45 0.83 7.02
CA VAL A 101 -12.91 0.97 5.68
C VAL A 101 -12.83 2.46 5.39
N GLY A 102 -11.72 3.06 5.78
CA GLY A 102 -11.41 4.45 5.58
C GLY A 102 -10.44 4.68 4.41
N LEU A 103 -9.96 5.89 4.30
CA LEU A 103 -8.92 6.25 3.33
C LEU A 103 -7.57 5.58 3.64
N ASP A 104 -7.36 5.11 4.86
CA ASP A 104 -6.21 4.30 5.28
C ASP A 104 -6.03 3.03 4.44
N ILE A 105 -7.12 2.29 4.19
CA ILE A 105 -7.07 1.09 3.34
C ILE A 105 -6.77 1.46 1.88
N VAL A 106 -7.34 2.55 1.39
CA VAL A 106 -7.04 3.04 0.03
C VAL A 106 -5.57 3.39 -0.09
N HIS A 107 -5.03 4.11 0.89
CA HIS A 107 -3.61 4.49 0.93
C HIS A 107 -2.70 3.26 0.96
N GLU A 108 -2.97 2.31 1.84
CA GLU A 108 -2.19 1.09 1.97
C GLU A 108 -2.23 0.25 0.69
N THR A 109 -3.42 0.08 0.08
CA THR A 109 -3.57 -0.65 -1.18
C THR A 109 -2.75 -0.01 -2.31
N ILE A 110 -2.76 1.32 -2.40
CA ILE A 110 -2.00 2.07 -3.42
C ILE A 110 -0.50 1.92 -3.17
N ARG A 111 -0.05 2.01 -1.91
CA ARG A 111 1.36 1.82 -1.54
C ARG A 111 1.88 0.43 -1.87
N GLN A 112 1.09 -0.61 -1.64
CA GLN A 112 1.43 -2.00 -2.00
C GLN A 112 1.65 -2.18 -3.51
N GLN A 113 1.02 -1.33 -4.32
CA GLN A 113 1.23 -1.28 -5.77
C GLN A 113 2.33 -0.28 -6.18
N ASN A 114 3.19 0.16 -5.26
CA ASN A 114 4.22 1.19 -5.47
C ASN A 114 3.66 2.51 -6.04
N GLY A 115 2.40 2.79 -5.74
CA GLY A 115 1.72 4.02 -6.13
C GLY A 115 1.76 5.09 -5.04
N THR A 116 1.24 6.25 -5.39
CA THR A 116 1.06 7.38 -4.47
C THR A 116 -0.37 7.89 -4.56
N VAL A 117 -0.87 8.46 -3.47
CA VAL A 117 -2.14 9.18 -3.44
C VAL A 117 -1.93 10.54 -2.79
N ARG A 118 -2.48 11.57 -3.41
CA ARG A 118 -2.49 12.94 -2.90
C ARG A 118 -3.93 13.41 -2.79
N LEU A 119 -4.24 14.09 -1.70
CA LEU A 119 -5.55 14.69 -1.45
C LEU A 119 -5.45 16.20 -1.56
N GLU A 120 -6.48 16.81 -2.14
CA GLU A 120 -6.69 18.23 -2.20
C GLU A 120 -8.15 18.52 -1.82
N SER A 121 -8.38 19.56 -1.09
CA SER A 121 -9.72 19.99 -0.73
C SER A 121 -9.79 21.50 -0.54
N GLU A 122 -10.87 22.08 -1.05
CA GLU A 122 -11.21 23.47 -0.83
C GLU A 122 -12.60 23.53 -0.22
N PRO A 123 -12.76 24.05 1.01
CA PRO A 123 -14.05 24.17 1.66
C PRO A 123 -15.08 24.88 0.78
N GLY A 124 -16.24 24.26 0.61
CA GLY A 124 -17.31 24.76 -0.27
C GLY A 124 -17.12 24.50 -1.76
N ARG A 125 -15.96 23.99 -2.21
CA ARG A 125 -15.66 23.73 -3.63
C ARG A 125 -15.46 22.27 -3.98
N GLY A 126 -15.23 21.43 -2.98
CA GLY A 126 -15.16 20.00 -3.15
C GLY A 126 -13.85 19.38 -2.70
N PHE A 127 -13.68 18.13 -3.12
CA PHE A 127 -12.54 17.28 -2.77
C PHE A 127 -11.98 16.62 -4.02
N ARG A 128 -10.67 16.42 -4.04
CA ARG A 128 -9.96 15.76 -5.13
C ARG A 128 -8.95 14.78 -4.56
N ALA A 129 -8.91 13.59 -5.14
CA ALA A 129 -7.88 12.60 -4.89
C ALA A 129 -7.16 12.28 -6.19
N LEU A 130 -5.85 12.42 -6.19
CA LEU A 130 -4.97 12.08 -7.30
C LEU A 130 -4.17 10.83 -6.95
N ILE A 131 -4.44 9.73 -7.64
CA ILE A 131 -3.77 8.45 -7.49
C ILE A 131 -2.81 8.28 -8.66
N THR A 132 -1.57 7.92 -8.38
CA THR A 132 -0.58 7.62 -9.39
C THR A 132 -0.03 6.22 -9.16
N LEU A 133 -0.14 5.36 -10.18
CA LEU A 133 0.29 3.96 -10.13
C LEU A 133 1.28 3.69 -11.26
N PRO A 134 2.37 2.97 -11.02
CA PRO A 134 3.20 2.48 -12.11
C PRO A 134 2.42 1.45 -12.92
N LEU A 135 2.39 1.59 -14.24
CA LEU A 135 1.71 0.62 -15.13
C LEU A 135 2.48 -0.67 -15.32
N THR A 136 3.75 -0.61 -15.03
CA THR A 136 4.62 -1.76 -15.10
C THR A 136 5.14 -2.05 -13.70
N GLN A 137 4.81 -3.21 -13.15
CA GLN A 137 5.59 -3.83 -12.07
C GLN A 137 6.99 -4.22 -12.58
N SER A 138 7.51 -3.52 -13.57
CA SER A 138 8.47 -4.03 -14.52
C SER A 138 9.93 -3.86 -14.14
N ILE A 139 10.25 -3.49 -12.89
CA ILE A 139 11.60 -3.69 -12.37
C ILE A 139 11.48 -4.37 -11.01
N VAL A 140 11.22 -5.67 -11.03
CA VAL A 140 11.45 -6.51 -9.86
C VAL A 140 12.96 -6.71 -9.78
N ARG A 141 13.61 -6.21 -8.74
CA ARG A 141 14.95 -6.65 -8.42
C ARG A 141 14.87 -8.13 -8.09
N ALA A 142 15.53 -8.94 -8.87
CA ALA A 142 15.54 -10.37 -8.70
C ALA A 142 16.96 -10.88 -8.53
N LEU A 143 17.12 -11.89 -7.68
CA LEU A 143 18.30 -12.75 -7.67
C LEU A 143 18.14 -13.72 -8.83
N VAL A 144 19.11 -13.72 -9.73
CA VAL A 144 19.15 -14.72 -10.81
C VAL A 144 19.98 -15.89 -10.33
N VAL A 145 19.39 -17.07 -10.36
CA VAL A 145 20.02 -18.34 -10.01
C VAL A 145 20.02 -19.27 -11.21
N ASP A 146 21.11 -19.99 -11.39
CA ASP A 146 21.20 -21.07 -12.38
C ASP A 146 20.77 -22.38 -11.73
N VAL A 147 19.82 -23.08 -12.32
CA VAL A 147 19.39 -24.42 -11.88
C VAL A 147 19.45 -25.35 -13.09
N GLN A 148 20.44 -26.22 -13.11
CA GLN A 148 20.68 -27.20 -14.20
C GLN A 148 20.86 -26.56 -15.60
N GLY A 149 21.47 -25.37 -15.67
CA GLY A 149 21.70 -24.64 -16.91
C GLY A 149 20.57 -23.71 -17.33
N GLU A 150 19.49 -23.64 -16.56
CA GLU A 150 18.40 -22.68 -16.79
C GLU A 150 18.42 -21.57 -15.74
N ALA A 151 18.18 -20.33 -16.18
CA ALA A 151 18.18 -19.15 -15.33
C ALA A 151 16.78 -18.88 -14.75
N TYR A 152 16.69 -18.81 -13.42
CA TYR A 152 15.46 -18.48 -12.70
C TYR A 152 15.64 -17.18 -11.93
N ALA A 153 14.58 -16.36 -11.89
CA ALA A 153 14.57 -15.07 -11.21
C ALA A 153 13.73 -15.15 -9.91
N ILE A 154 14.39 -15.00 -8.77
CA ILE A 154 13.74 -14.97 -7.44
C ILE A 154 13.62 -13.51 -7.00
N PRO A 155 12.40 -12.96 -6.72
CA PRO A 155 12.24 -11.60 -6.25
C PRO A 155 13.04 -11.34 -4.96
N ILE A 156 13.93 -10.33 -4.94
CA ILE A 156 14.80 -10.03 -3.79
C ILE A 156 14.01 -9.76 -2.51
N VAL A 157 12.81 -9.21 -2.62
CA VAL A 157 11.92 -8.95 -1.47
C VAL A 157 11.50 -10.24 -0.72
N LYS A 158 11.73 -11.41 -1.31
CA LYS A 158 11.46 -12.73 -0.73
C LYS A 158 12.74 -13.44 -0.29
N VAL A 159 13.90 -12.81 -0.44
CA VAL A 159 15.21 -13.38 -0.13
C VAL A 159 15.75 -12.69 1.11
N GLU A 160 15.96 -13.42 2.18
CA GLU A 160 16.58 -12.90 3.39
C GLU A 160 18.10 -12.86 3.25
N SER A 161 18.68 -13.95 2.75
CA SER A 161 20.12 -14.05 2.54
C SER A 161 20.48 -15.11 1.49
N VAL A 162 21.70 -14.99 0.96
CA VAL A 162 22.30 -16.02 0.11
C VAL A 162 23.58 -16.48 0.78
N VAL A 163 23.66 -17.76 1.08
CA VAL A 163 24.81 -18.36 1.79
C VAL A 163 25.39 -19.54 0.99
N ARG A 164 26.67 -19.86 1.23
CA ARG A 164 27.27 -21.09 0.76
C ARG A 164 27.36 -22.07 1.92
N VAL A 165 26.76 -23.24 1.76
CA VAL A 165 26.70 -24.26 2.79
C VAL A 165 27.57 -25.45 2.33
N PRO A 166 28.62 -25.80 3.09
CA PRO A 166 29.38 -27.00 2.79
C PRO A 166 28.49 -28.26 2.84
N GLN A 167 28.66 -29.16 1.91
CA GLN A 167 27.84 -30.38 1.89
C GLN A 167 27.96 -31.19 3.18
N ALA A 168 29.11 -31.12 3.86
CA ALA A 168 29.32 -31.76 5.17
C ALA A 168 28.51 -31.13 6.32
N ALA A 169 28.00 -29.91 6.17
CA ALA A 169 27.16 -29.22 7.16
C ALA A 169 25.67 -29.48 6.94
N ILE A 170 25.29 -30.24 5.94
CA ILE A 170 23.91 -30.62 5.64
C ILE A 170 23.61 -31.93 6.36
N HIS A 171 22.62 -31.89 7.23
CA HIS A 171 22.16 -33.05 7.99
C HIS A 171 20.86 -33.59 7.41
N THR A 172 20.61 -34.89 7.58
CA THR A 172 19.35 -35.52 7.15
C THR A 172 18.68 -36.16 8.35
N LEU A 173 17.42 -35.80 8.57
CA LEU A 173 16.56 -36.44 9.57
C LEU A 173 15.23 -36.78 8.91
N GLU A 174 14.75 -38.00 9.06
CA GLU A 174 13.48 -38.47 8.48
C GLU A 174 13.28 -38.09 7.00
N ASN A 175 14.32 -38.25 6.20
CA ASN A 175 14.33 -37.91 4.77
C ASN A 175 14.20 -36.43 4.44
N LYS A 176 14.35 -35.52 5.44
CA LYS A 176 14.38 -34.08 5.27
C LYS A 176 15.78 -33.55 5.53
N GLN A 177 16.30 -32.75 4.62
CA GLN A 177 17.58 -32.09 4.77
C GLN A 177 17.46 -30.79 5.54
N PHE A 178 18.43 -30.44 6.35
CA PHE A 178 18.52 -29.20 7.08
C PHE A 178 19.97 -28.80 7.33
N PHE A 179 20.20 -27.53 7.60
CA PHE A 179 21.51 -27.03 8.01
C PHE A 179 21.31 -25.95 9.09
N GLU A 180 22.37 -25.64 9.82
CA GLU A 180 22.33 -24.61 10.85
C GLU A 180 22.79 -23.25 10.30
N LEU A 181 22.01 -22.20 10.51
CA LEU A 181 22.36 -20.83 10.20
C LEU A 181 22.08 -19.93 11.41
N LYS A 182 23.12 -19.25 11.93
CA LYS A 182 23.01 -18.34 13.09
C LYS A 182 22.36 -18.97 14.34
N GLY A 183 22.51 -20.28 14.54
CA GLY A 183 21.92 -21.01 15.67
C GLY A 183 20.50 -21.53 15.43
N GLU A 184 19.96 -21.34 14.24
CA GLU A 184 18.65 -21.86 13.84
C GLU A 184 18.81 -23.02 12.84
N HIS A 185 17.96 -24.04 12.95
CA HIS A 185 17.92 -25.15 12.01
C HIS A 185 16.94 -24.84 10.89
N LEU A 186 17.46 -24.65 9.69
CA LEU A 186 16.67 -24.35 8.50
C LEU A 186 16.50 -25.59 7.63
N GLY A 187 15.25 -25.90 7.27
CA GLY A 187 14.96 -26.98 6.32
C GLY A 187 15.47 -26.62 4.93
N LEU A 188 16.12 -27.60 4.27
CA LEU A 188 16.69 -27.44 2.94
C LEU A 188 15.89 -28.25 1.92
N VAL A 189 15.52 -27.63 0.82
CA VAL A 189 14.84 -28.27 -0.32
C VAL A 189 15.63 -27.98 -1.59
N SER A 190 15.82 -28.97 -2.43
CA SER A 190 16.48 -28.79 -3.72
C SER A 190 15.64 -27.94 -4.66
N ALA A 191 16.21 -26.89 -5.25
CA ALA A 191 15.55 -26.09 -6.26
C ALA A 191 15.07 -26.92 -7.47
N ALA A 192 15.86 -27.89 -7.89
CA ALA A 192 15.50 -28.82 -8.96
C ALA A 192 14.25 -29.66 -8.62
N GLN A 193 14.11 -30.07 -7.36
CA GLN A 193 12.92 -30.77 -6.88
C GLN A 193 11.67 -29.86 -6.84
N VAL A 194 11.82 -28.61 -6.37
CA VAL A 194 10.72 -27.63 -6.33
C VAL A 194 10.24 -27.28 -7.73
N LEU A 195 11.16 -27.21 -8.69
CA LEU A 195 10.89 -26.85 -10.09
C LEU A 195 10.57 -28.09 -10.97
N GLU A 196 10.47 -29.28 -10.37
CA GLU A 196 10.17 -30.56 -11.07
C GLU A 196 11.16 -30.88 -12.20
N LEU A 197 12.43 -30.46 -12.08
CA LEU A 197 13.48 -30.65 -13.08
C LEU A 197 14.23 -32.00 -12.95
N GLY A 198 13.79 -32.89 -12.04
CA GLY A 198 14.44 -34.15 -11.74
C GLY A 198 15.55 -34.07 -10.71
N GLU A 199 16.41 -35.08 -10.61
CA GLU A 199 17.48 -35.15 -9.61
C GLU A 199 18.61 -34.16 -9.95
N ALA A 200 18.99 -33.32 -8.98
CA ALA A 200 20.12 -32.43 -9.12
C ALA A 200 21.44 -33.22 -9.00
N ASN A 201 22.32 -33.11 -9.98
CA ASN A 201 23.65 -33.65 -9.90
C ASN A 201 24.54 -32.72 -9.04
N THR A 202 24.65 -32.99 -7.75
CA THR A 202 25.39 -32.17 -6.78
C THR A 202 26.80 -32.68 -6.59
N GLY A 203 27.65 -32.49 -7.59
CA GLY A 203 29.09 -32.71 -7.44
C GLY A 203 29.86 -31.57 -6.76
N ALA A 204 29.16 -30.54 -6.29
CA ALA A 204 29.75 -29.34 -5.70
C ALA A 204 30.07 -29.57 -4.20
N THR A 205 31.25 -29.13 -3.77
CA THR A 205 31.68 -29.20 -2.36
C THR A 205 30.91 -28.24 -1.48
N ASP A 206 30.48 -27.11 -2.05
CA ASP A 206 29.69 -26.05 -1.40
C ASP A 206 28.40 -25.75 -2.21
N LEU A 207 27.28 -25.79 -1.55
CA LEU A 207 26.00 -25.53 -2.17
C LEU A 207 25.56 -24.05 -1.95
N PRO A 208 25.22 -23.31 -3.01
CA PRO A 208 24.58 -22.03 -2.85
C PRO A 208 23.15 -22.23 -2.37
N VAL A 209 22.79 -21.59 -1.25
CA VAL A 209 21.47 -21.68 -0.63
C VAL A 209 20.85 -20.28 -0.55
N VAL A 210 19.61 -20.18 -0.99
CA VAL A 210 18.79 -18.97 -0.87
C VAL A 210 17.84 -19.16 0.31
N VAL A 211 17.92 -18.23 1.26
CA VAL A 211 17.11 -18.22 2.48
C VAL A 211 16.07 -17.12 2.38
#